data_2e34fea81df203d2e391ca0fe414cb19
#
_entry.id   2e34fea81df203d2e391ca0fe414cb19
#
_cell.length_a   1.000
_cell.length_b   1.000
_cell.length_c   1.000
_cell.angle_alpha   90.00
_cell.angle_beta   90.00
_cell.angle_gamma   90.00
#
_symmetry.space_group_name_H-M   'P 1'
#
loop_
_entity.id
_entity.type
_entity.pdbx_description
1 polymer ?
#
loop_
_entity_poly.entity_id
_entity_poly.type
_entity_poly.pdbx_seq_one_letter_code
_entity_poly.pdbx_strand_id
1 'polypeptide(L)'
;MDWNDMLNYIRTEMRVLPALISFIMLVVFLLPLTGGIINAGNCAGALVSAALTAAFVFYGSTSRFISRLWERPAGRIGLCAAAAAIIIGIAAAAVISFFMVREMNDAPKNTDTTVVVLGCKVRNGAPSLMLRRRLDAAYGYLSENPEVCAVVSGGQGSDESMSEAQCMRDYLAEKGISPDRIIMEDRSTTTDENLRFSYELIQKNALPEHITIVTDGFHQLRSDMKARRLGMEAYNISAHTPWWLTPTYWVREWFGIAYYTLVK
;
A
#
# COMPACT_ATOMS: atom_id res chain seq x y z
N MET A 1 -0.75 41.68 26.69
CA MET A 1 -1.53 40.41 26.73
C MET A 1 -1.47 39.97 28.19
N ASP A 2 -2.62 39.93 28.85
CA ASP A 2 -2.65 39.47 30.23
C ASP A 2 -2.53 37.94 30.31
N TRP A 3 -2.39 37.37 31.51
CA TRP A 3 -2.24 35.92 31.72
C TRP A 3 -3.46 35.14 31.24
N ASN A 4 -4.65 35.70 31.37
CA ASN A 4 -5.87 35.08 30.91
C ASN A 4 -6.01 35.09 29.38
N ASP A 5 -5.60 36.14 28.72
CA ASP A 5 -5.51 36.28 27.28
C ASP A 5 -4.55 35.23 26.70
N MET A 6 -3.38 35.10 27.33
CA MET A 6 -2.38 34.11 26.93
C MET A 6 -2.90 32.67 27.11
N LEU A 7 -3.57 32.36 28.22
CA LEU A 7 -4.15 31.02 28.44
C LEU A 7 -5.29 30.71 27.46
N ASN A 8 -6.11 31.70 27.14
CA ASN A 8 -7.18 31.56 26.14
C ASN A 8 -6.62 31.35 24.72
N TYR A 9 -5.55 32.11 24.39
CA TYR A 9 -4.82 31.91 23.12
C TYR A 9 -4.26 30.49 23.01
N ILE A 10 -3.50 30.03 24.03
CA ILE A 10 -2.92 28.69 24.07
C ILE A 10 -4.02 27.62 23.97
N ARG A 11 -5.13 27.79 24.71
CA ARG A 11 -6.27 26.84 24.63
C ARG A 11 -6.92 26.81 23.24
N THR A 12 -6.95 27.94 22.55
CA THR A 12 -7.52 28.04 21.19
C THR A 12 -6.60 27.34 20.18
N GLU A 13 -5.29 27.63 20.22
CA GLU A 13 -4.29 27.01 19.38
C GLU A 13 -4.26 25.47 19.58
N MET A 14 -4.33 25.00 20.83
CA MET A 14 -4.39 23.59 21.17
C MET A 14 -5.60 22.85 20.59
N ARG A 15 -6.61 23.56 20.06
CA ARG A 15 -7.80 22.96 19.42
C ARG A 15 -7.80 23.14 17.90
N VAL A 16 -7.42 24.35 17.45
CA VAL A 16 -7.51 24.71 16.04
C VAL A 16 -6.50 23.91 15.21
N LEU A 17 -5.25 23.82 15.67
CA LEU A 17 -4.22 23.10 14.93
C LEU A 17 -4.52 21.60 14.74
N PRO A 18 -4.87 20.83 15.78
CA PRO A 18 -5.28 19.42 15.58
C PRO A 18 -6.55 19.27 14.73
N ALA A 19 -7.53 20.17 14.85
CA ALA A 19 -8.70 20.17 14.00
C ALA A 19 -8.34 20.37 12.51
N LEU A 20 -7.45 21.33 12.24
CA LEU A 20 -6.97 21.60 10.89
C LEU A 20 -6.19 20.41 10.32
N ILE A 21 -5.26 19.84 11.09
CA ILE A 21 -4.48 18.67 10.68
C ILE A 21 -5.40 17.49 10.36
N SER A 22 -6.35 17.19 11.25
CA SER A 22 -7.29 16.06 11.03
C SER A 22 -8.22 16.32 9.84
N PHE A 23 -8.61 17.55 9.58
CA PHE A 23 -9.39 17.92 8.40
C PHE A 23 -8.56 17.77 7.11
N ILE A 24 -7.31 18.21 7.10
CA ILE A 24 -6.41 18.00 5.96
C ILE A 24 -6.24 16.49 5.69
N MET A 25 -6.04 15.68 6.74
CA MET A 25 -5.96 14.23 6.60
C MET A 25 -7.26 13.63 6.03
N LEU A 26 -8.42 14.12 6.47
CA LEU A 26 -9.70 13.71 5.89
C LEU A 26 -9.74 13.97 4.39
N VAL A 27 -9.36 15.18 3.95
CA VAL A 27 -9.29 15.52 2.53
C VAL A 27 -8.34 14.58 1.79
N VAL A 28 -7.15 14.32 2.32
CA VAL A 28 -6.17 13.41 1.72
C VAL A 28 -6.73 11.99 1.54
N PHE A 29 -7.45 11.45 2.52
CA PHE A 29 -8.07 10.12 2.39
C PHE A 29 -9.28 10.10 1.46
N LEU A 30 -9.92 11.24 1.21
CA LEU A 30 -11.04 11.36 0.26
C LEU A 30 -10.56 11.60 -1.20
N LEU A 31 -9.36 12.16 -1.41
CA LEU A 31 -8.82 12.43 -2.76
C LEU A 31 -8.87 11.22 -3.69
N PRO A 32 -8.51 9.98 -3.27
CA PRO A 32 -8.54 8.81 -4.16
C PRO A 32 -9.94 8.49 -4.71
N LEU A 33 -11.01 8.90 -4.02
CA LEU A 33 -12.39 8.70 -4.49
C LEU A 33 -12.67 9.43 -5.80
N THR A 34 -12.03 10.57 -6.06
CA THR A 34 -12.15 11.32 -7.31
C THR A 34 -11.66 10.52 -8.54
N GLY A 35 -10.75 9.57 -8.30
CA GLY A 35 -10.27 8.60 -9.31
C GLY A 35 -10.99 7.25 -9.26
N GLY A 36 -12.11 7.13 -8.51
CA GLY A 36 -12.88 5.89 -8.36
C GLY A 36 -12.15 4.82 -7.52
N ILE A 37 -11.18 5.20 -6.68
CA ILE A 37 -10.42 4.27 -5.85
C ILE A 37 -11.07 4.20 -4.48
N ILE A 38 -11.70 3.06 -4.18
CA ILE A 38 -12.34 2.75 -2.89
C ILE A 38 -11.67 1.50 -2.32
N ASN A 39 -11.14 1.60 -1.10
CA ASN A 39 -10.54 0.47 -0.38
C ASN A 39 -10.60 0.68 1.15
N ALA A 40 -10.27 -0.37 1.92
CA ALA A 40 -10.30 -0.31 3.38
C ALA A 40 -9.42 0.81 3.98
N GLY A 41 -8.33 1.18 3.30
CA GLY A 41 -7.42 2.23 3.78
C GLY A 41 -8.04 3.62 3.74
N ASN A 42 -8.66 4.02 2.60
CA ASN A 42 -9.30 5.34 2.56
C ASN A 42 -10.59 5.39 3.39
N CYS A 43 -11.35 4.30 3.47
CA CYS A 43 -12.53 4.25 4.35
C CYS A 43 -12.14 4.42 5.82
N ALA A 44 -11.16 3.64 6.31
CA ALA A 44 -10.68 3.74 7.70
C ALA A 44 -10.04 5.10 7.99
N GLY A 45 -9.15 5.57 7.10
CA GLY A 45 -8.48 6.85 7.27
C GLY A 45 -9.46 8.02 7.28
N ALA A 46 -10.45 8.05 6.38
CA ALA A 46 -11.49 9.07 6.34
C ALA A 46 -12.36 9.03 7.60
N LEU A 47 -12.78 7.84 8.05
CA LEU A 47 -13.58 7.68 9.27
C LEU A 47 -12.84 8.22 10.51
N VAL A 48 -11.59 7.82 10.70
CA VAL A 48 -10.76 8.28 11.83
C VAL A 48 -10.52 9.78 11.75
N SER A 49 -10.15 10.30 10.58
CA SER A 49 -9.90 11.73 10.39
C SER A 49 -11.15 12.58 10.61
N ALA A 50 -12.32 12.12 10.15
CA ALA A 50 -13.60 12.79 10.40
C ALA A 50 -13.97 12.80 11.90
N ALA A 51 -13.80 11.66 12.59
CA ALA A 51 -14.04 11.57 14.02
C ALA A 51 -13.13 12.50 14.83
N LEU A 52 -11.84 12.56 14.50
CA LEU A 52 -10.88 13.48 15.14
C LEU A 52 -11.22 14.94 14.86
N THR A 53 -11.56 15.28 13.61
CA THR A 53 -12.00 16.64 13.25
C THR A 53 -13.21 17.05 14.08
N ALA A 54 -14.24 16.21 14.14
CA ALA A 54 -15.42 16.46 14.95
C ALA A 54 -15.09 16.61 16.45
N ALA A 55 -14.22 15.75 16.97
CA ALA A 55 -13.81 15.80 18.38
C ALA A 55 -13.11 17.12 18.74
N PHE A 56 -12.26 17.66 17.86
CA PHE A 56 -11.57 18.91 18.10
C PHE A 56 -12.44 20.14 17.80
N VAL A 57 -13.27 20.11 16.78
CA VAL A 57 -14.25 21.19 16.48
C VAL A 57 -15.24 21.31 17.64
N PHE A 58 -15.78 20.20 18.12
CA PHE A 58 -16.72 20.16 19.24
C PHE A 58 -16.03 19.84 20.58
N TYR A 59 -14.80 20.31 20.77
CA TYR A 59 -13.95 19.97 21.93
C TYR A 59 -14.68 20.14 23.27
N GLY A 60 -15.42 21.23 23.47
CA GLY A 60 -16.14 21.45 24.73
C GLY A 60 -17.18 20.39 25.05
N SER A 61 -17.87 19.87 24.03
CA SER A 61 -18.85 18.78 24.20
C SER A 61 -18.16 17.43 24.38
N THR A 62 -17.11 17.17 23.59
CA THR A 62 -16.28 15.96 23.66
C THR A 62 -15.61 15.83 25.03
N SER A 63 -15.01 16.91 25.53
CA SER A 63 -14.38 16.93 26.85
C SER A 63 -15.39 16.67 27.97
N ARG A 64 -16.57 17.34 27.94
CA ARG A 64 -17.64 17.05 28.92
C ARG A 64 -18.14 15.61 28.87
N PHE A 65 -18.26 15.06 27.68
CA PHE A 65 -18.67 13.66 27.49
C PHE A 65 -17.64 12.69 28.10
N ILE A 66 -16.35 12.88 27.79
CA ILE A 66 -15.26 12.06 28.33
C ILE A 66 -15.18 12.20 29.86
N SER A 67 -15.31 13.42 30.42
CA SER A 67 -15.31 13.64 31.87
C SER A 67 -16.46 12.90 32.56
N ARG A 68 -17.67 12.95 32.00
CA ARG A 68 -18.84 12.21 32.56
C ARG A 68 -18.64 10.70 32.52
N LEU A 69 -17.99 10.17 31.46
CA LEU A 69 -17.63 8.75 31.41
C LEU A 69 -16.57 8.40 32.45
N TRP A 70 -15.59 9.28 32.68
CA TRP A 70 -14.51 9.08 33.63
C TRP A 70 -14.99 9.03 35.11
N GLU A 71 -16.04 9.75 35.42
CA GLU A 71 -16.67 9.72 36.77
C GLU A 71 -17.27 8.37 37.09
N ARG A 72 -17.65 7.56 36.11
CA ARG A 72 -18.26 6.23 36.29
C ARG A 72 -17.16 5.15 36.22
N PRO A 73 -17.12 4.19 37.18
CA PRO A 73 -16.10 3.12 37.16
C PRO A 73 -16.07 2.34 35.86
N ALA A 74 -17.23 1.93 35.32
CA ALA A 74 -17.33 1.23 34.06
C ALA A 74 -16.85 2.11 32.86
N GLY A 75 -17.17 3.40 32.88
CA GLY A 75 -16.70 4.36 31.82
C GLY A 75 -15.19 4.55 31.84
N ARG A 76 -14.60 4.61 33.07
CA ARG A 76 -13.14 4.69 33.23
C ARG A 76 -12.44 3.45 32.67
N ILE A 77 -12.95 2.26 32.99
CA ILE A 77 -12.42 1.01 32.42
C ILE A 77 -12.52 1.02 30.90
N GLY A 78 -13.67 1.42 30.33
CA GLY A 78 -13.87 1.50 28.89
C GLY A 78 -12.92 2.49 28.21
N LEU A 79 -12.71 3.68 28.78
CA LEU A 79 -11.77 4.67 28.26
C LEU A 79 -10.32 4.19 28.32
N CYS A 80 -9.91 3.55 29.42
CA CYS A 80 -8.57 2.97 29.56
C CYS A 80 -8.36 1.82 28.54
N ALA A 81 -9.36 0.96 28.36
CA ALA A 81 -9.29 -0.12 27.37
C ALA A 81 -9.21 0.44 25.95
N ALA A 82 -10.00 1.46 25.61
CA ALA A 82 -9.93 2.13 24.31
C ALA A 82 -8.57 2.79 24.07
N ALA A 83 -8.02 3.50 25.07
CA ALA A 83 -6.69 4.09 24.97
C ALA A 83 -5.61 3.02 24.79
N ALA A 84 -5.66 1.92 25.53
CA ALA A 84 -4.73 0.79 25.37
C ALA A 84 -4.83 0.18 23.96
N ALA A 85 -6.02 -0.05 23.45
CA ALA A 85 -6.23 -0.57 22.09
C ALA A 85 -5.67 0.38 21.01
N ILE A 86 -5.84 1.69 21.16
CA ILE A 86 -5.28 2.70 20.25
C ILE A 86 -3.75 2.66 20.30
N ILE A 87 -3.14 2.61 21.49
CA ILE A 87 -1.67 2.55 21.65
C ILE A 87 -1.12 1.28 21.00
N ILE A 88 -1.75 0.13 21.24
CA ILE A 88 -1.35 -1.15 20.61
C ILE A 88 -1.49 -1.06 19.09
N GLY A 89 -2.58 -0.50 18.58
CA GLY A 89 -2.79 -0.31 17.15
C GLY A 89 -1.73 0.59 16.51
N ILE A 90 -1.37 1.69 17.15
CA ILE A 90 -0.31 2.60 16.68
C ILE A 90 1.05 1.89 16.69
N ALA A 91 1.37 1.15 17.76
CA ALA A 91 2.61 0.39 17.85
C ALA A 91 2.71 -0.69 16.75
N ALA A 92 1.62 -1.44 16.52
CA ALA A 92 1.56 -2.43 15.45
C ALA A 92 1.72 -1.77 14.06
N ALA A 93 1.03 -0.67 13.80
CA ALA A 93 1.16 0.10 12.55
C ALA A 93 2.60 0.62 12.35
N ALA A 94 3.26 1.08 13.40
CA ALA A 94 4.65 1.54 13.35
C ALA A 94 5.62 0.38 13.02
N VAL A 95 5.45 -0.77 13.67
CA VAL A 95 6.26 -1.97 13.40
C VAL A 95 6.06 -2.46 11.96
N ILE A 96 4.82 -2.59 11.51
CA ILE A 96 4.51 -2.97 10.13
C ILE A 96 5.13 -1.96 9.15
N SER A 97 4.98 -0.66 9.39
CA SER A 97 5.55 0.39 8.55
C SER A 97 7.08 0.34 8.48
N PHE A 98 7.75 0.02 9.59
CA PHE A 98 9.20 -0.16 9.61
C PHE A 98 9.63 -1.29 8.65
N PHE A 99 8.97 -2.44 8.70
CA PHE A 99 9.27 -3.54 7.78
C PHE A 99 8.89 -3.20 6.33
N MET A 100 7.76 -2.50 6.10
CA MET A 100 7.38 -2.04 4.76
C MET A 100 8.48 -1.16 4.14
N VAL A 101 9.00 -0.18 4.89
CA VAL A 101 10.08 0.71 4.43
C VAL A 101 11.37 -0.08 4.17
N ARG A 102 11.68 -1.05 5.01
CA ARG A 102 12.86 -1.91 4.83
C ARG A 102 12.80 -2.66 3.50
N GLU A 103 11.69 -3.34 3.22
CA GLU A 103 11.52 -4.14 2.01
C GLU A 103 11.46 -3.29 0.72
N MET A 104 11.08 -2.01 0.80
CA MET A 104 11.10 -1.10 -0.35
C MET A 104 12.50 -0.86 -0.93
N ASN A 105 13.55 -1.11 -0.16
CA ASN A 105 14.94 -0.77 -0.51
C ASN A 105 15.83 -2.02 -0.68
N ASP A 106 15.24 -3.20 -0.83
CA ASP A 106 15.97 -4.45 -1.02
C ASP A 106 16.17 -4.77 -2.51
N ALA A 107 16.87 -3.87 -3.22
CA ALA A 107 17.14 -4.01 -4.65
C ALA A 107 18.11 -5.17 -4.95
N PRO A 108 17.97 -5.83 -6.13
CA PRO A 108 18.87 -6.92 -6.53
C PRO A 108 20.31 -6.43 -6.67
N LYS A 109 21.25 -7.25 -6.19
CA LYS A 109 22.70 -6.96 -6.21
C LYS A 109 23.42 -7.58 -7.39
N ASN A 110 22.76 -8.47 -8.12
CA ASN A 110 23.28 -9.18 -9.29
C ASN A 110 22.16 -9.37 -10.33
N THR A 111 22.52 -9.88 -11.48
CA THR A 111 21.61 -10.13 -12.62
C THR A 111 21.13 -11.59 -12.69
N ASP A 112 21.56 -12.46 -11.77
CA ASP A 112 21.08 -13.84 -11.67
C ASP A 112 19.69 -13.89 -11.02
N THR A 113 18.73 -13.28 -11.70
CA THR A 113 17.37 -13.13 -11.22
C THR A 113 16.38 -13.06 -12.38
N THR A 114 15.14 -13.48 -12.15
CA THR A 114 14.03 -13.25 -13.07
C THR A 114 13.12 -12.16 -12.52
N VAL A 115 12.86 -11.13 -13.31
CA VAL A 115 11.93 -10.05 -12.92
C VAL A 115 10.49 -10.57 -12.96
N VAL A 116 9.73 -10.36 -11.89
CA VAL A 116 8.29 -10.65 -11.83
C VAL A 116 7.55 -9.33 -11.63
N VAL A 117 6.88 -8.86 -12.69
CA VAL A 117 6.08 -7.63 -12.64
C VAL A 117 4.66 -7.99 -12.24
N LEU A 118 4.23 -7.55 -11.06
CA LEU A 118 2.87 -7.80 -10.58
C LEU A 118 1.87 -6.84 -11.21
N GLY A 119 0.82 -7.39 -11.79
CA GLY A 119 -0.29 -6.65 -12.34
C GLY A 119 -1.07 -5.85 -11.30
N CYS A 120 -1.89 -4.92 -11.75
CA CYS A 120 -2.67 -4.05 -10.87
C CYS A 120 -4.03 -3.70 -11.46
N LYS A 121 -4.06 -3.07 -12.64
CA LYS A 121 -5.30 -2.68 -13.33
C LYS A 121 -5.02 -2.16 -14.73
N VAL A 122 -5.86 -2.58 -15.69
CA VAL A 122 -5.96 -2.01 -17.04
C VAL A 122 -7.19 -1.10 -17.10
N ARG A 123 -7.06 0.05 -17.75
CA ARG A 123 -8.17 0.98 -17.99
C ARG A 123 -8.18 1.42 -19.46
N ASN A 124 -9.31 1.21 -20.14
CA ASN A 124 -9.48 1.59 -21.56
C ASN A 124 -8.35 1.05 -22.47
N GLY A 125 -7.94 -0.21 -22.25
CA GLY A 125 -6.89 -0.86 -23.03
C GLY A 125 -5.45 -0.34 -22.78
N ALA A 126 -5.24 0.45 -21.72
CA ALA A 126 -3.95 0.98 -21.33
C ALA A 126 -3.64 0.71 -19.84
N PRO A 127 -2.37 0.68 -19.44
CA PRO A 127 -2.03 0.51 -18.04
C PRO A 127 -2.55 1.69 -17.20
N SER A 128 -3.19 1.39 -16.06
CA SER A 128 -3.52 2.42 -15.06
C SER A 128 -2.26 3.15 -14.60
N LEU A 129 -2.42 4.31 -13.92
CA LEU A 129 -1.29 5.08 -13.41
C LEU A 129 -0.33 4.22 -12.56
N MET A 130 -0.87 3.37 -11.68
CA MET A 130 -0.07 2.50 -10.82
C MET A 130 0.64 1.43 -11.64
N LEU A 131 -0.07 0.75 -12.56
CA LEU A 131 0.53 -0.26 -13.43
C LEU A 131 1.63 0.34 -14.31
N ARG A 132 1.42 1.54 -14.86
CA ARG A 132 2.44 2.24 -15.65
C ARG A 132 3.71 2.52 -14.83
N ARG A 133 3.57 2.94 -13.56
CA ARG A 133 4.71 3.18 -12.67
C ARG A 133 5.52 1.90 -12.40
N ARG A 134 4.83 0.76 -12.23
CA ARG A 134 5.51 -0.54 -12.11
C ARG A 134 6.26 -0.89 -13.40
N LEU A 135 5.63 -0.68 -14.54
CA LEU A 135 6.26 -0.94 -15.85
C LEU A 135 7.44 -0.02 -16.12
N ASP A 136 7.37 1.25 -15.72
CA ASP A 136 8.50 2.18 -15.84
C ASP A 136 9.68 1.74 -14.96
N ALA A 137 9.41 1.24 -13.74
CA ALA A 137 10.43 0.70 -12.85
C ALA A 137 11.05 -0.60 -13.42
N ALA A 138 10.21 -1.51 -13.93
CA ALA A 138 10.67 -2.72 -14.61
C ALA A 138 11.51 -2.42 -15.85
N TYR A 139 11.05 -1.47 -16.68
CA TYR A 139 11.78 -1.04 -17.87
C TYR A 139 13.16 -0.48 -17.52
N GLY A 140 13.26 0.36 -16.48
CA GLY A 140 14.55 0.89 -16.02
C GLY A 140 15.55 -0.23 -15.75
N TYR A 141 15.16 -1.22 -14.96
CA TYR A 141 16.03 -2.34 -14.63
C TYR A 141 16.34 -3.24 -15.83
N LEU A 142 15.34 -3.61 -16.64
CA LEU A 142 15.49 -4.49 -17.79
C LEU A 142 16.31 -3.86 -18.93
N SER A 143 16.30 -2.54 -19.08
CA SER A 143 17.10 -1.82 -20.09
C SER A 143 18.58 -1.77 -19.72
N GLU A 144 18.91 -1.72 -18.43
CA GLU A 144 20.28 -1.76 -17.93
C GLU A 144 20.85 -3.20 -17.86
N ASN A 145 19.97 -4.23 -17.87
CA ASN A 145 20.33 -5.63 -17.72
C ASN A 145 19.75 -6.46 -18.90
N PRO A 146 20.38 -6.44 -20.09
CA PRO A 146 19.82 -7.02 -21.31
C PRO A 146 19.70 -8.56 -21.28
N GLU A 147 20.37 -9.25 -20.39
CA GLU A 147 20.32 -10.71 -20.18
C GLU A 147 19.15 -11.15 -19.29
N VAL A 148 18.56 -10.23 -18.51
CA VAL A 148 17.49 -10.55 -17.56
C VAL A 148 16.16 -10.69 -18.28
N CYS A 149 15.43 -11.78 -17.99
CA CYS A 149 14.06 -12.00 -18.45
C CYS A 149 13.02 -11.50 -17.44
N ALA A 150 11.81 -11.21 -17.93
CA ALA A 150 10.69 -10.80 -17.11
C ALA A 150 9.48 -11.72 -17.29
N VAL A 151 8.83 -12.09 -16.20
CA VAL A 151 7.47 -12.60 -16.19
C VAL A 151 6.54 -11.45 -15.82
N VAL A 152 5.62 -11.10 -16.72
CA VAL A 152 4.55 -10.12 -16.46
C VAL A 152 3.29 -10.88 -16.08
N SER A 153 2.82 -10.69 -14.85
CA SER A 153 1.79 -11.55 -14.26
C SER A 153 0.56 -10.76 -13.84
N GLY A 154 -0.58 -11.16 -14.40
CA GLY A 154 -1.89 -10.62 -14.09
C GLY A 154 -2.94 -11.02 -15.12
N GLY A 155 -4.02 -11.64 -14.66
CA GLY A 155 -5.15 -12.04 -15.50
C GLY A 155 -5.98 -10.86 -15.96
N GLN A 156 -7.17 -11.17 -16.48
CA GLN A 156 -8.13 -10.18 -16.96
C GLN A 156 -9.25 -9.97 -15.94
N GLY A 157 -9.37 -8.77 -15.40
CA GLY A 157 -10.51 -8.38 -14.59
C GLY A 157 -11.81 -8.31 -15.39
N SER A 158 -12.95 -8.50 -14.75
CA SER A 158 -14.27 -8.51 -15.42
C SER A 158 -14.63 -7.20 -16.13
N ASP A 159 -13.99 -6.11 -15.77
CA ASP A 159 -14.17 -4.76 -16.35
C ASP A 159 -12.97 -4.33 -17.20
N GLU A 160 -12.11 -5.27 -17.60
CA GLU A 160 -10.92 -5.04 -18.42
C GLU A 160 -11.11 -5.60 -19.83
N SER A 161 -10.57 -4.90 -20.83
CA SER A 161 -10.66 -5.29 -22.24
C SER A 161 -9.62 -6.32 -22.65
N MET A 162 -8.56 -6.50 -21.84
CA MET A 162 -7.48 -7.46 -22.05
C MET A 162 -6.88 -7.84 -20.69
N SER A 163 -6.06 -8.91 -20.67
CA SER A 163 -5.33 -9.28 -19.44
C SER A 163 -4.29 -8.21 -19.06
N GLU A 164 -4.02 -8.09 -17.77
CA GLU A 164 -2.96 -7.20 -17.28
C GLU A 164 -1.60 -7.61 -17.86
N ALA A 165 -1.34 -8.92 -17.98
CA ALA A 165 -0.12 -9.46 -18.57
C ALA A 165 0.06 -9.05 -20.04
N GLN A 166 -1.00 -9.09 -20.86
CA GLN A 166 -0.95 -8.65 -22.24
C GLN A 166 -0.63 -7.15 -22.31
N CYS A 167 -1.32 -6.33 -21.53
CA CYS A 167 -1.08 -4.89 -21.45
C CYS A 167 0.36 -4.56 -21.04
N MET A 168 0.91 -5.31 -20.08
CA MET A 168 2.27 -5.12 -19.59
C MET A 168 3.32 -5.50 -20.64
N ARG A 169 3.11 -6.64 -21.34
CA ARG A 169 3.99 -7.08 -22.41
C ARG A 169 4.04 -6.05 -23.55
N ASP A 170 2.88 -5.61 -24.01
CA ASP A 170 2.78 -4.65 -25.10
C ASP A 170 3.50 -3.34 -24.74
N TYR A 171 3.30 -2.84 -23.51
CA TYR A 171 3.96 -1.64 -23.03
C TYR A 171 5.49 -1.76 -22.99
N LEU A 172 6.03 -2.88 -22.48
CA LEU A 172 7.49 -3.09 -22.39
C LEU A 172 8.11 -3.31 -23.77
N ALA A 173 7.41 -4.04 -24.65
CA ALA A 173 7.86 -4.24 -26.03
C ALA A 173 7.87 -2.93 -26.82
N GLU A 174 6.85 -2.08 -26.66
CA GLU A 174 6.79 -0.75 -27.28
C GLU A 174 7.93 0.17 -26.81
N LYS A 175 8.39 0.00 -25.57
CA LYS A 175 9.57 0.68 -25.02
C LYS A 175 10.91 0.09 -25.49
N GLY A 176 10.91 -1.03 -26.22
CA GLY A 176 12.12 -1.61 -26.81
C GLY A 176 12.69 -2.82 -26.05
N ILE A 177 11.99 -3.37 -25.04
CA ILE A 177 12.38 -4.66 -24.47
C ILE A 177 11.99 -5.76 -25.46
N SER A 178 12.94 -6.65 -25.81
CA SER A 178 12.68 -7.75 -26.74
C SER A 178 11.52 -8.63 -26.25
N PRO A 179 10.52 -8.94 -27.10
CA PRO A 179 9.41 -9.82 -26.73
C PRO A 179 9.84 -11.21 -26.23
N ASP A 180 10.99 -11.71 -26.68
CA ASP A 180 11.53 -13.01 -26.27
C ASP A 180 12.00 -13.02 -24.79
N ARG A 181 12.20 -11.85 -24.20
CA ARG A 181 12.55 -11.66 -22.79
C ARG A 181 11.32 -11.47 -21.90
N ILE A 182 10.10 -11.41 -22.48
CA ILE A 182 8.88 -11.11 -21.75
C ILE A 182 7.93 -12.32 -21.80
N ILE A 183 7.80 -13.01 -20.69
CA ILE A 183 6.92 -14.17 -20.54
C ILE A 183 5.61 -13.69 -19.88
N MET A 184 4.48 -14.06 -20.49
CA MET A 184 3.16 -13.68 -19.94
C MET A 184 2.60 -14.77 -19.03
N GLU A 185 2.07 -14.35 -17.90
CA GLU A 185 1.20 -15.10 -17.01
C GLU A 185 -0.14 -14.35 -16.92
N ASP A 186 -1.18 -14.83 -17.56
CA ASP A 186 -2.45 -14.15 -17.77
C ASP A 186 -3.67 -14.83 -17.11
N ARG A 187 -3.44 -15.82 -16.21
CA ARG A 187 -4.50 -16.62 -15.56
C ARG A 187 -4.79 -16.22 -14.14
N SER A 188 -3.84 -15.56 -13.48
CA SER A 188 -3.90 -15.20 -12.07
C SER A 188 -4.98 -14.15 -11.78
N THR A 189 -5.64 -14.30 -10.62
CA THR A 189 -6.67 -13.39 -10.11
C THR A 189 -6.29 -12.79 -8.73
N THR A 190 -5.23 -13.31 -8.13
CA THR A 190 -4.73 -12.90 -6.82
C THR A 190 -3.20 -12.80 -6.81
N THR A 191 -2.64 -12.04 -5.87
CA THR A 191 -1.17 -11.95 -5.73
C THR A 191 -0.52 -13.31 -5.43
N ASP A 192 -1.20 -14.20 -4.70
CA ASP A 192 -0.70 -15.56 -4.44
C ASP A 192 -0.61 -16.36 -5.75
N GLU A 193 -1.61 -16.25 -6.61
CA GLU A 193 -1.60 -16.88 -7.94
C GLU A 193 -0.58 -16.24 -8.87
N ASN A 194 -0.46 -14.90 -8.87
CA ASN A 194 0.58 -14.20 -9.63
C ASN A 194 1.96 -14.81 -9.36
N LEU A 195 2.33 -14.90 -8.08
CA LEU A 195 3.65 -15.43 -7.70
C LEU A 195 3.78 -16.91 -8.00
N ARG A 196 2.78 -17.73 -7.67
CA ARG A 196 2.82 -19.18 -7.92
C ARG A 196 2.91 -19.51 -9.40
N PHE A 197 2.06 -18.92 -10.23
CA PHE A 197 2.06 -19.19 -11.67
C PHE A 197 3.29 -18.60 -12.37
N SER A 198 3.80 -17.45 -11.89
CA SER A 198 5.09 -16.93 -12.36
C SER A 198 6.22 -17.90 -12.06
N TYR A 199 6.25 -18.48 -10.86
CA TYR A 199 7.29 -19.44 -10.48
C TYR A 199 7.23 -20.73 -11.31
N GLU A 200 6.01 -21.26 -11.59
CA GLU A 200 5.82 -22.37 -12.51
C GLU A 200 6.39 -22.08 -13.92
N LEU A 201 6.20 -20.84 -14.42
CA LEU A 201 6.75 -20.42 -15.72
C LEU A 201 8.27 -20.23 -15.67
N ILE A 202 8.83 -19.72 -14.58
CA ILE A 202 10.28 -19.60 -14.37
C ILE A 202 10.93 -20.97 -14.45
N GLN A 203 10.41 -21.97 -13.71
CA GLN A 203 10.91 -23.33 -13.73
C GLN A 203 10.77 -23.99 -15.11
N LYS A 204 9.61 -23.84 -15.75
CA LYS A 204 9.32 -24.41 -17.07
C LYS A 204 10.27 -23.89 -18.15
N ASN A 205 10.71 -22.64 -18.06
CA ASN A 205 11.60 -21.99 -19.02
C ASN A 205 13.07 -22.03 -18.59
N ALA A 206 13.41 -22.74 -17.52
CA ALA A 206 14.75 -22.84 -16.97
C ALA A 206 15.42 -21.46 -16.72
N LEU A 207 14.64 -20.51 -16.21
CA LEU A 207 15.13 -19.18 -15.84
C LEU A 207 15.70 -19.20 -14.42
N PRO A 208 16.50 -18.18 -14.03
CA PRO A 208 16.96 -18.02 -12.64
C PRO A 208 15.80 -18.04 -11.65
N GLU A 209 15.88 -18.89 -10.61
CA GLU A 209 14.82 -19.06 -9.60
C GLU A 209 14.80 -17.96 -8.53
N HIS A 210 15.90 -17.22 -8.35
CA HIS A 210 15.87 -15.97 -7.62
C HIS A 210 14.98 -14.97 -8.38
N ILE A 211 14.03 -14.37 -7.71
CA ILE A 211 13.11 -13.44 -8.35
C ILE A 211 13.32 -12.00 -7.90
N THR A 212 13.03 -11.07 -8.79
CA THR A 212 12.96 -9.65 -8.48
C THR A 212 11.53 -9.16 -8.68
N ILE A 213 10.82 -8.92 -7.57
CA ILE A 213 9.42 -8.49 -7.59
C ILE A 213 9.36 -6.99 -7.87
N VAL A 214 8.66 -6.62 -8.96
CA VAL A 214 8.35 -5.23 -9.28
C VAL A 214 6.90 -4.95 -8.93
N THR A 215 6.70 -4.14 -7.91
CA THR A 215 5.38 -3.68 -7.48
C THR A 215 5.49 -2.32 -6.78
N ASP A 216 4.37 -1.76 -6.31
CA ASP A 216 4.39 -0.52 -5.51
C ASP A 216 5.12 -0.73 -4.19
N GLY A 217 5.87 0.27 -3.73
CA GLY A 217 6.67 0.17 -2.51
C GLY A 217 5.85 -0.27 -1.29
N PHE A 218 4.64 0.26 -1.10
CA PHE A 218 3.77 -0.16 0.00
C PHE A 218 3.41 -1.65 -0.04
N HIS A 219 3.44 -2.28 -1.23
CA HIS A 219 3.03 -3.67 -1.46
C HIS A 219 4.19 -4.68 -1.36
N GLN A 220 5.46 -4.22 -1.35
CA GLN A 220 6.64 -5.08 -1.37
C GLN A 220 6.64 -6.09 -0.23
N LEU A 221 6.51 -5.64 1.03
CA LEU A 221 6.55 -6.54 2.19
C LEU A 221 5.56 -7.71 2.06
N ARG A 222 4.29 -7.42 1.68
CA ARG A 222 3.28 -8.47 1.55
C ARG A 222 3.54 -9.40 0.36
N SER A 223 4.11 -8.90 -0.72
CA SER A 223 4.52 -9.71 -1.88
C SER A 223 5.70 -10.61 -1.53
N ASP A 224 6.71 -10.08 -0.84
CA ASP A 224 7.85 -10.85 -0.35
C ASP A 224 7.43 -11.95 0.64
N MET A 225 6.56 -11.62 1.62
CA MET A 225 6.02 -12.63 2.55
C MET A 225 5.33 -13.79 1.82
N LYS A 226 4.63 -13.50 0.73
CA LYS A 226 3.95 -14.53 -0.10
C LYS A 226 4.96 -15.34 -0.91
N ALA A 227 5.97 -14.70 -1.51
CA ALA A 227 7.04 -15.37 -2.23
C ALA A 227 7.80 -16.35 -1.32
N ARG A 228 8.20 -15.90 -0.13
CA ARG A 228 8.88 -16.74 0.87
C ARG A 228 8.06 -17.95 1.30
N ARG A 229 6.74 -17.84 1.42
CA ARG A 229 5.88 -19.00 1.72
C ARG A 229 5.83 -20.04 0.60
N LEU A 230 6.07 -19.63 -0.63
CA LEU A 230 6.21 -20.52 -1.78
C LEU A 230 7.64 -21.04 -1.96
N GLY A 231 8.54 -20.72 -1.02
CA GLY A 231 9.95 -21.16 -1.06
C GLY A 231 10.84 -20.32 -1.98
N MET A 232 10.36 -19.16 -2.45
CA MET A 232 11.12 -18.27 -3.32
C MET A 232 11.94 -17.27 -2.50
N GLU A 233 13.16 -16.97 -2.96
CA GLU A 233 13.95 -15.82 -2.50
C GLU A 233 13.70 -14.64 -3.46
N ALA A 234 13.36 -13.49 -2.89
CA ALA A 234 12.96 -12.33 -3.70
C ALA A 234 13.78 -11.08 -3.32
N TYR A 235 14.19 -10.33 -4.35
CA TYR A 235 14.58 -8.94 -4.29
C TYR A 235 13.39 -8.06 -4.68
N ASN A 236 13.50 -6.77 -4.44
CA ASN A 236 12.38 -5.84 -4.59
C ASN A 236 12.78 -4.60 -5.39
N ILE A 237 12.05 -4.31 -6.47
CA ILE A 237 12.12 -3.03 -7.19
C ILE A 237 10.79 -2.30 -6.96
N SER A 238 10.87 -1.20 -6.21
CA SER A 238 9.69 -0.44 -5.82
C SER A 238 9.32 0.60 -6.87
N ALA A 239 8.11 0.50 -7.41
CA ALA A 239 7.51 1.55 -8.22
C ALA A 239 7.12 2.76 -7.36
N HIS A 240 7.32 3.96 -7.88
CA HIS A 240 6.95 5.20 -7.20
C HIS A 240 5.43 5.36 -7.10
N THR A 241 4.92 5.47 -5.87
CA THR A 241 3.51 5.75 -5.61
C THR A 241 3.29 7.27 -5.50
N PRO A 242 2.31 7.87 -6.19
CA PRO A 242 1.96 9.27 -6.02
C PRO A 242 1.62 9.58 -4.56
N TRP A 243 2.10 10.72 -4.05
CA TRP A 243 1.98 11.10 -2.64
C TRP A 243 0.53 11.09 -2.12
N TRP A 244 -0.44 11.46 -2.96
CA TRP A 244 -1.87 11.51 -2.61
C TRP A 244 -2.53 10.13 -2.52
N LEU A 245 -1.91 9.08 -3.08
CA LEU A 245 -2.33 7.69 -2.96
C LEU A 245 -1.63 6.95 -1.82
N THR A 246 -0.44 7.40 -1.44
CA THR A 246 0.39 6.72 -0.45
C THR A 246 -0.33 6.47 0.87
N PRO A 247 -0.99 7.46 1.54
CA PRO A 247 -1.65 7.22 2.82
C PRO A 247 -2.73 6.14 2.76
N THR A 248 -3.55 6.19 1.71
CA THR A 248 -4.65 5.23 1.48
C THR A 248 -4.14 3.80 1.33
N TYR A 249 -3.14 3.60 0.46
CA TYR A 249 -2.60 2.26 0.24
C TYR A 249 -1.74 1.79 1.41
N TRP A 250 -1.05 2.67 2.10
CA TRP A 250 -0.27 2.35 3.29
C TRP A 250 -1.15 1.79 4.41
N VAL A 251 -2.25 2.47 4.73
CA VAL A 251 -3.23 1.99 5.72
C VAL A 251 -3.88 0.68 5.27
N ARG A 252 -4.19 0.52 3.98
CA ARG A 252 -4.69 -0.75 3.44
C ARG A 252 -3.71 -1.91 3.68
N GLU A 253 -2.41 -1.67 3.51
CA GLU A 253 -1.41 -2.71 3.73
C GLU A 253 -1.26 -3.08 5.20
N TRP A 254 -1.44 -2.16 6.15
CA TRP A 254 -1.48 -2.54 7.57
C TRP A 254 -2.54 -3.62 7.82
N PHE A 255 -3.75 -3.45 7.28
CA PHE A 255 -4.80 -4.47 7.39
C PHE A 255 -4.45 -5.74 6.63
N GLY A 256 -3.92 -5.61 5.42
CA GLY A 256 -3.54 -6.75 4.58
C GLY A 256 -2.44 -7.61 5.19
N ILE A 257 -1.39 -6.99 5.74
CA ILE A 257 -0.28 -7.67 6.41
C ILE A 257 -0.75 -8.29 7.73
N ALA A 258 -1.48 -7.55 8.57
CA ALA A 258 -2.03 -8.08 9.81
C ALA A 258 -2.92 -9.31 9.56
N TYR A 259 -3.84 -9.22 8.58
CA TYR A 259 -4.68 -10.36 8.20
C TYR A 259 -3.83 -11.56 7.74
N TYR A 260 -2.85 -11.31 6.88
CA TYR A 260 -1.99 -12.36 6.34
C TYR A 260 -1.14 -13.05 7.42
N THR A 261 -0.69 -12.29 8.42
CA THR A 261 0.12 -12.82 9.52
C THR A 261 -0.69 -13.60 10.56
N LEU A 262 -1.95 -13.17 10.82
CA LEU A 262 -2.77 -13.74 11.90
C LEU A 262 -3.70 -14.86 11.43
N VAL A 263 -4.10 -14.88 10.15
CA VAL A 263 -5.16 -15.78 9.65
C VAL A 263 -4.62 -16.84 8.67
N LYS A 264 -3.54 -16.56 7.99
CA LYS A 264 -2.89 -17.47 7.04
C LYS A 264 -1.52 -17.90 7.52
#